data_86b4fcfe4fe27c3a9992e2792d91ba33
#
_entry.id   86b4fcfe4fe27c3a9992e2792d91ba33
#
_cell.length_a   1.000
_cell.length_b   1.000
_cell.length_c   1.000
_cell.angle_alpha   90.00
_cell.angle_beta   90.00
_cell.angle_gamma   90.00
#
_symmetry.space_group_name_H-M   'P 1'
#
loop_
_entity.id
_entity.type
_entity.pdbx_description
1 polymer ?
#
loop_
_entity_poly.entity_id
_entity_poly.type
_entity_poly.pdbx_seq_one_letter_code
_entity_poly.pdbx_strand_id
1 'polypeptide(L)'
;LKEEKGIRGMTQPKTILITGANRGIGYETARQLGVLGHRILIGSRDEQRGSEAAAALAKEGVDAHFVQLDLQDQNSMAAAAQTIAKDYSCLDVLINNAGISLGGGAAPSQLPVNDLRATFETNFFGTVSVTRVMLPLLLQSPEGRIVNMSSGLGSLTFNSDPDHEHAQFNLLAYNSSKAAVNMATVAFAKEFKDTPLKINSADPGFTATDLNGFTGQRTVEQGAGIAVRLATLDADGPTGGFFDENGEVPW
;
A
#
# COMPACT_ATOMS: atom_id res chain seq x y z
N LEU A 1 6.60 8.16 47.63
CA LEU A 1 6.26 8.85 46.38
C LEU A 1 6.62 7.89 45.26
N LYS A 2 5.59 7.20 44.69
CA LYS A 2 5.72 6.36 43.49
C LYS A 2 5.60 7.30 42.31
N GLU A 3 6.65 7.39 41.51
CA GLU A 3 6.61 8.06 40.21
C GLU A 3 5.65 7.28 39.30
N GLU A 4 4.54 7.92 38.94
CA GLU A 4 3.68 7.50 37.88
C GLU A 4 4.49 7.57 36.56
N LYS A 5 4.81 6.40 35.99
CA LYS A 5 5.32 6.30 34.62
C LYS A 5 4.25 6.87 33.68
N GLY A 6 4.51 8.08 33.20
CA GLY A 6 3.65 8.78 32.25
C GLY A 6 3.30 7.90 31.08
N ILE A 7 2.02 7.84 30.77
CA ILE A 7 1.45 7.30 29.52
C ILE A 7 2.15 8.05 28.38
N ARG A 8 2.95 7.34 27.57
CA ARG A 8 3.48 7.86 26.30
C ARG A 8 2.30 8.46 25.55
N GLY A 9 2.42 9.75 25.19
CA GLY A 9 1.34 10.51 24.60
C GLY A 9 0.67 9.71 23.49
N MET A 10 -0.65 9.54 23.58
CA MET A 10 -1.47 8.95 22.53
C MET A 10 -1.31 9.86 21.31
N THR A 11 -0.62 9.37 20.29
CA THR A 11 -0.61 10.03 18.98
C THR A 11 -2.06 10.19 18.52
N GLN A 12 -2.42 11.36 17.98
CA GLN A 12 -3.78 11.59 17.48
C GLN A 12 -4.14 10.50 16.46
N PRO A 13 -5.37 9.97 16.49
CA PRO A 13 -5.82 9.00 15.50
C PRO A 13 -5.62 9.52 14.09
N LYS A 14 -4.90 8.80 13.24
CA LYS A 14 -4.69 9.12 11.83
C LYS A 14 -5.84 8.56 10.99
N THR A 15 -6.25 9.27 9.94
CA THR A 15 -7.17 8.77 8.91
C THR A 15 -6.35 8.11 7.80
N ILE A 16 -6.55 6.82 7.57
CA ILE A 16 -5.74 5.96 6.72
C ILE A 16 -6.59 5.31 5.65
N LEU A 17 -6.34 5.62 4.37
CA LEU A 17 -6.96 4.96 3.22
C LEU A 17 -6.06 3.83 2.72
N ILE A 18 -6.63 2.63 2.58
CA ILE A 18 -5.93 1.46 2.06
C ILE A 18 -6.67 0.95 0.84
N THR A 19 -6.02 0.96 -0.34
CA THR A 19 -6.62 0.44 -1.57
C THR A 19 -6.59 -1.08 -1.59
N GLY A 20 -7.68 -1.72 -2.04
CA GLY A 20 -7.79 -3.18 -2.08
C GLY A 20 -7.78 -3.83 -0.69
N ALA A 21 -8.30 -3.15 0.33
CA ALA A 21 -8.25 -3.59 1.73
C ALA A 21 -9.36 -4.56 2.14
N ASN A 22 -10.14 -5.08 1.19
CA ASN A 22 -11.22 -6.01 1.49
C ASN A 22 -10.75 -7.47 1.74
N ARG A 23 -9.43 -7.76 1.58
CA ARG A 23 -8.83 -9.08 1.84
C ARG A 23 -7.30 -9.02 1.89
N GLY A 24 -6.67 -10.14 2.26
CA GLY A 24 -5.22 -10.35 2.19
C GLY A 24 -4.42 -9.35 3.01
N ILE A 25 -3.25 -8.95 2.47
CA ILE A 25 -2.34 -8.01 3.15
C ILE A 25 -3.03 -6.68 3.46
N GLY A 26 -3.85 -6.14 2.54
CA GLY A 26 -4.55 -4.88 2.76
C GLY A 26 -5.53 -4.92 3.93
N TYR A 27 -6.29 -6.01 4.06
CA TYR A 27 -7.20 -6.22 5.19
C TYR A 27 -6.44 -6.35 6.52
N GLU A 28 -5.37 -7.13 6.52
CA GLU A 28 -4.56 -7.32 7.73
C GLU A 28 -3.81 -6.03 8.13
N THR A 29 -3.31 -5.25 7.15
CA THR A 29 -2.75 -3.91 7.41
C THR A 29 -3.80 -2.99 8.04
N ALA A 30 -5.04 -3.03 7.53
CA ALA A 30 -6.17 -2.30 8.09
C ALA A 30 -6.44 -2.69 9.55
N ARG A 31 -6.44 -4.00 9.84
CA ARG A 31 -6.64 -4.53 11.18
C ARG A 31 -5.54 -4.07 12.14
N GLN A 32 -4.27 -4.24 11.77
CA GLN A 32 -3.14 -3.86 12.63
C GLN A 32 -3.12 -2.36 12.94
N LEU A 33 -3.31 -1.50 11.92
CA LEU A 33 -3.38 -0.05 12.12
C LEU A 33 -4.61 0.37 12.93
N GLY A 34 -5.74 -0.30 12.73
CA GLY A 34 -6.94 -0.06 13.50
C GLY A 34 -6.79 -0.42 14.98
N VAL A 35 -6.12 -1.52 15.31
CA VAL A 35 -5.78 -1.91 16.70
C VAL A 35 -4.86 -0.88 17.36
N LEU A 36 -4.03 -0.18 16.58
CA LEU A 36 -3.23 0.96 17.08
C LEU A 36 -4.06 2.23 17.34
N GLY A 37 -5.36 2.20 17.09
CA GLY A 37 -6.29 3.31 17.36
C GLY A 37 -6.47 4.27 16.19
N HIS A 38 -6.04 3.92 14.99
CA HIS A 38 -6.23 4.73 13.79
C HIS A 38 -7.60 4.47 13.15
N ARG A 39 -8.14 5.47 12.46
CA ARG A 39 -9.33 5.34 11.60
C ARG A 39 -8.94 4.77 10.25
N ILE A 40 -9.65 3.71 9.83
CA ILE A 40 -9.33 2.97 8.61
C ILE A 40 -10.43 3.15 7.56
N LEU A 41 -10.03 3.56 6.37
CA LEU A 41 -10.87 3.64 5.19
C LEU A 41 -10.55 2.46 4.28
N ILE A 42 -11.48 1.52 4.19
CA ILE A 42 -11.39 0.30 3.37
C ILE A 42 -11.72 0.66 1.93
N GLY A 43 -10.70 0.93 1.11
CA GLY A 43 -10.87 1.19 -0.31
C GLY A 43 -11.10 -0.11 -1.08
N SER A 44 -12.28 -0.29 -1.69
CA SER A 44 -12.61 -1.46 -2.50
C SER A 44 -13.50 -1.06 -3.68
N ARG A 45 -13.26 -1.69 -4.85
CA ARG A 45 -14.15 -1.54 -6.02
C ARG A 45 -15.46 -2.31 -5.88
N ASP A 46 -15.48 -3.35 -5.07
CA ASP A 46 -16.64 -4.18 -4.78
C ASP A 46 -17.26 -3.69 -3.46
N GLU A 47 -18.45 -3.10 -3.56
CA GLU A 47 -19.17 -2.51 -2.44
C GLU A 47 -19.51 -3.54 -1.37
N GLN A 48 -20.00 -4.72 -1.78
CA GLN A 48 -20.38 -5.77 -0.84
C GLN A 48 -19.17 -6.23 -0.03
N ARG A 49 -18.08 -6.62 -0.70
CA ARG A 49 -16.86 -7.11 -0.04
C ARG A 49 -16.19 -6.04 0.82
N GLY A 50 -16.20 -4.78 0.35
CA GLY A 50 -15.64 -3.66 1.10
C GLY A 50 -16.42 -3.38 2.38
N SER A 51 -17.77 -3.37 2.30
CA SER A 51 -18.64 -3.17 3.45
C SER A 51 -18.57 -4.33 4.44
N GLU A 52 -18.51 -5.57 3.97
CA GLU A 52 -18.32 -6.76 4.80
C GLU A 52 -17.00 -6.70 5.57
N ALA A 53 -15.90 -6.29 4.89
CA ALA A 53 -14.58 -6.14 5.52
C ALA A 53 -14.59 -5.04 6.60
N ALA A 54 -15.16 -3.88 6.31
CA ALA A 54 -15.30 -2.80 7.30
C ALA A 54 -16.14 -3.24 8.51
N ALA A 55 -17.26 -3.93 8.28
CA ALA A 55 -18.11 -4.45 9.34
C ALA A 55 -17.42 -5.53 10.18
N ALA A 56 -16.58 -6.36 9.57
CA ALA A 56 -15.80 -7.36 10.30
C ALA A 56 -14.77 -6.70 11.24
N LEU A 57 -14.03 -5.70 10.76
CA LEU A 57 -13.09 -4.92 11.58
C LEU A 57 -13.80 -4.14 12.69
N ALA A 58 -14.97 -3.57 12.41
CA ALA A 58 -15.75 -2.86 13.42
C ALA A 58 -16.19 -3.78 14.57
N LYS A 59 -16.48 -5.07 14.31
CA LYS A 59 -16.76 -6.06 15.36
C LYS A 59 -15.54 -6.36 16.23
N GLU A 60 -14.32 -6.15 15.71
CA GLU A 60 -13.07 -6.25 16.48
C GLU A 60 -12.74 -4.95 17.23
N GLY A 61 -13.60 -3.93 17.15
CA GLY A 61 -13.41 -2.63 17.82
C GLY A 61 -12.58 -1.62 17.01
N VAL A 62 -12.32 -1.89 15.74
CA VAL A 62 -11.60 -0.98 14.84
C VAL A 62 -12.56 0.08 14.28
N ASP A 63 -12.15 1.35 14.28
CA ASP A 63 -12.86 2.44 13.57
C ASP A 63 -12.65 2.30 12.06
N ALA A 64 -13.43 1.43 11.41
CA ALA A 64 -13.28 1.06 10.00
C ALA A 64 -14.53 1.43 9.18
N HIS A 65 -14.31 2.09 8.04
CA HIS A 65 -15.35 2.56 7.12
C HIS A 65 -15.05 2.14 5.69
N PHE A 66 -16.08 1.77 4.95
CA PHE A 66 -15.96 1.46 3.53
C PHE A 66 -15.91 2.75 2.69
N VAL A 67 -15.03 2.76 1.69
CA VAL A 67 -14.96 3.78 0.65
C VAL A 67 -14.96 3.09 -0.72
N GLN A 68 -15.97 3.38 -1.54
CA GLN A 68 -16.02 2.91 -2.92
C GLN A 68 -14.82 3.47 -3.70
N LEU A 69 -13.94 2.59 -4.18
CA LEU A 69 -12.71 2.99 -4.86
C LEU A 69 -12.29 1.98 -5.93
N ASP A 70 -12.52 2.34 -7.19
CA ASP A 70 -12.00 1.60 -8.35
C ASP A 70 -10.82 2.37 -8.95
N LEU A 71 -9.65 1.72 -9.00
CA LEU A 71 -8.43 2.31 -9.53
C LEU A 71 -8.41 2.44 -11.07
N GLN A 72 -9.40 1.88 -11.74
CA GLN A 72 -9.59 2.01 -13.20
C GLN A 72 -10.67 3.04 -13.56
N ASP A 73 -11.35 3.63 -12.56
CA ASP A 73 -12.38 4.66 -12.77
C ASP A 73 -12.02 5.98 -12.09
N GLN A 74 -11.68 6.99 -12.89
CA GLN A 74 -11.35 8.31 -12.40
C GLN A 74 -12.50 8.98 -11.63
N ASN A 75 -13.76 8.72 -12.02
CA ASN A 75 -14.91 9.26 -11.31
C ASN A 75 -15.05 8.63 -9.92
N SER A 76 -14.81 7.32 -9.80
CA SER A 76 -14.77 6.62 -8.51
C SER A 76 -13.68 7.21 -7.60
N MET A 77 -12.48 7.43 -8.12
CA MET A 77 -11.39 8.05 -7.34
C MET A 77 -11.74 9.48 -6.90
N ALA A 78 -12.30 10.30 -7.78
CA ALA A 78 -12.71 11.67 -7.45
C ALA A 78 -13.84 11.69 -6.39
N ALA A 79 -14.83 10.81 -6.51
CA ALA A 79 -15.91 10.68 -5.52
C ALA A 79 -15.37 10.24 -4.16
N ALA A 80 -14.43 9.28 -4.12
CA ALA A 80 -13.75 8.86 -2.90
C ALA A 80 -13.03 10.04 -2.21
N ALA A 81 -12.28 10.84 -2.96
CA ALA A 81 -11.60 12.01 -2.40
C ALA A 81 -12.59 13.07 -1.86
N GLN A 82 -13.70 13.31 -2.55
CA GLN A 82 -14.76 14.22 -2.09
C GLN A 82 -15.40 13.71 -0.78
N THR A 83 -15.67 12.42 -0.68
CA THR A 83 -16.21 11.78 0.53
C THR A 83 -15.23 11.95 1.69
N ILE A 84 -13.95 11.67 1.47
CA ILE A 84 -12.92 11.80 2.50
C ILE A 84 -12.75 13.26 2.94
N ALA A 85 -12.73 14.22 1.99
CA ALA A 85 -12.66 15.65 2.29
C ALA A 85 -13.82 16.13 3.14
N LYS A 86 -15.03 15.66 2.84
CA LYS A 86 -16.26 16.05 3.54
C LYS A 86 -16.32 15.47 4.96
N ASP A 87 -15.97 14.19 5.13
CA ASP A 87 -16.26 13.45 6.37
C ASP A 87 -15.07 13.47 7.35
N TYR A 88 -13.84 13.67 6.86
CA TYR A 88 -12.60 13.52 7.66
C TYR A 88 -11.64 14.71 7.60
N SER A 89 -11.94 15.73 6.80
CA SER A 89 -11.12 16.95 6.62
C SER A 89 -9.76 16.74 5.96
N CYS A 90 -8.97 15.76 6.37
CA CYS A 90 -7.68 15.41 5.76
C CYS A 90 -7.52 13.89 5.67
N LEU A 91 -6.53 13.48 4.90
CA LEU A 91 -6.04 12.11 4.84
C LEU A 91 -4.59 12.09 5.34
N ASP A 92 -4.32 11.31 6.39
CA ASP A 92 -2.96 11.25 6.93
C ASP A 92 -2.10 10.19 6.23
N VAL A 93 -2.71 9.08 5.84
CA VAL A 93 -1.97 7.99 5.20
C VAL A 93 -2.73 7.44 4.01
N LEU A 94 -2.02 7.26 2.88
CA LEU A 94 -2.48 6.48 1.74
C LEU A 94 -1.60 5.23 1.60
N ILE A 95 -2.21 4.06 1.68
CA ILE A 95 -1.53 2.79 1.38
C ILE A 95 -2.05 2.26 0.04
N ASN A 96 -1.21 2.36 -0.98
CA ASN A 96 -1.46 1.82 -2.31
C ASN A 96 -1.16 0.32 -2.30
N ASN A 97 -2.13 -0.48 -1.84
CA ASN A 97 -1.97 -1.92 -1.69
C ASN A 97 -2.59 -2.72 -2.85
N ALA A 98 -3.62 -2.21 -3.51
CA ALA A 98 -4.28 -2.94 -4.59
C ALA A 98 -3.29 -3.33 -5.70
N GLY A 99 -3.34 -4.59 -6.12
CA GLY A 99 -2.49 -5.10 -7.18
C GLY A 99 -2.97 -6.42 -7.73
N ILE A 100 -2.55 -6.72 -8.95
CA ILE A 100 -2.83 -7.98 -9.66
C ILE A 100 -1.56 -8.52 -10.31
N SER A 101 -1.56 -9.81 -10.61
CA SER A 101 -0.52 -10.47 -11.39
C SER A 101 -1.18 -11.32 -12.46
N LEU A 102 -1.04 -10.95 -13.72
CA LEU A 102 -1.58 -11.66 -14.87
C LEU A 102 -0.46 -12.27 -15.70
N GLY A 103 -0.81 -13.21 -16.57
CA GLY A 103 0.13 -13.88 -17.47
C GLY A 103 0.90 -15.04 -16.84
N GLY A 104 0.72 -15.31 -15.55
CA GLY A 104 1.31 -16.45 -14.84
C GLY A 104 2.83 -16.57 -15.09
N GLY A 105 3.31 -17.79 -15.33
CA GLY A 105 4.70 -18.10 -15.67
C GLY A 105 5.01 -18.09 -17.17
N ALA A 106 4.24 -17.39 -18.01
CA ALA A 106 4.52 -17.30 -19.43
C ALA A 106 5.89 -16.67 -19.68
N ALA A 107 6.66 -17.27 -20.62
CA ALA A 107 7.94 -16.67 -21.03
C ALA A 107 7.70 -15.24 -21.55
N PRO A 108 8.62 -14.28 -21.31
CA PRO A 108 8.44 -12.88 -21.70
C PRO A 108 8.11 -12.69 -23.18
N SER A 109 8.67 -13.51 -24.07
CA SER A 109 8.41 -13.48 -25.51
C SER A 109 7.02 -13.99 -25.91
N GLN A 110 6.31 -14.65 -24.99
CA GLN A 110 4.98 -15.26 -25.22
C GLN A 110 3.89 -14.63 -24.35
N LEU A 111 4.24 -13.72 -23.47
CA LEU A 111 3.27 -13.04 -22.61
C LEU A 111 2.26 -12.24 -23.47
N PRO A 112 0.95 -12.46 -23.30
CA PRO A 112 -0.04 -11.63 -23.96
C PRO A 112 0.10 -10.16 -23.57
N VAL A 113 0.21 -9.27 -24.57
CA VAL A 113 0.36 -7.82 -24.33
C VAL A 113 -0.84 -7.26 -23.54
N ASN A 114 -2.01 -7.86 -23.67
CA ASN A 114 -3.18 -7.44 -22.88
C ASN A 114 -3.02 -7.72 -21.39
N ASP A 115 -2.36 -8.83 -21.00
CA ASP A 115 -2.08 -9.13 -19.59
C ASP A 115 -1.06 -8.14 -19.02
N LEU A 116 -0.04 -7.79 -19.83
CA LEU A 116 0.92 -6.74 -19.46
C LEU A 116 0.19 -5.40 -19.24
N ARG A 117 -0.64 -4.97 -20.19
CA ARG A 117 -1.41 -3.71 -20.07
C ARG A 117 -2.33 -3.71 -18.86
N ALA A 118 -3.12 -4.77 -18.66
CA ALA A 118 -4.06 -4.85 -17.53
C ALA A 118 -3.34 -4.84 -16.18
N THR A 119 -2.15 -5.48 -16.10
CA THR A 119 -1.32 -5.45 -14.89
C THR A 119 -0.82 -4.03 -14.62
N PHE A 120 -0.32 -3.32 -15.64
CA PHE A 120 0.12 -1.93 -15.50
C PHE A 120 -1.04 -0.99 -15.18
N GLU A 121 -2.20 -1.20 -15.78
CA GLU A 121 -3.38 -0.36 -15.54
C GLU A 121 -3.75 -0.35 -14.06
N THR A 122 -3.76 -1.52 -13.42
CA THR A 122 -4.06 -1.58 -11.98
C THR A 122 -2.87 -1.18 -11.12
N ASN A 123 -1.69 -1.80 -11.33
CA ASN A 123 -0.58 -1.71 -10.39
C ASN A 123 0.15 -0.37 -10.45
N PHE A 124 0.24 0.23 -11.64
CA PHE A 124 1.00 1.46 -11.86
C PHE A 124 0.08 2.67 -12.13
N PHE A 125 -0.70 2.65 -13.21
CA PHE A 125 -1.54 3.80 -13.56
C PHE A 125 -2.59 4.10 -12.51
N GLY A 126 -3.22 3.06 -11.95
CA GLY A 126 -4.16 3.18 -10.84
C GLY A 126 -3.51 3.76 -9.59
N THR A 127 -2.31 3.26 -9.21
CA THR A 127 -1.53 3.78 -8.08
C THR A 127 -1.17 5.25 -8.26
N VAL A 128 -0.67 5.64 -9.44
CA VAL A 128 -0.33 7.04 -9.74
C VAL A 128 -1.59 7.92 -9.73
N SER A 129 -2.67 7.45 -10.31
CA SER A 129 -3.93 8.21 -10.41
C SER A 129 -4.55 8.45 -9.04
N VAL A 130 -4.70 7.43 -8.20
CA VAL A 130 -5.26 7.59 -6.85
C VAL A 130 -4.35 8.45 -5.97
N THR A 131 -3.03 8.30 -6.09
CA THR A 131 -2.07 9.16 -5.38
C THR A 131 -2.31 10.62 -5.74
N ARG A 132 -2.36 10.97 -7.02
CA ARG A 132 -2.61 12.34 -7.48
C ARG A 132 -3.93 12.92 -6.99
N VAL A 133 -5.00 12.12 -7.00
CA VAL A 133 -6.32 12.56 -6.54
C VAL A 133 -6.34 12.79 -5.02
N MET A 134 -5.59 11.99 -4.24
CA MET A 134 -5.52 12.11 -2.78
C MET A 134 -4.47 13.11 -2.28
N LEU A 135 -3.51 13.54 -3.11
CA LEU A 135 -2.46 14.49 -2.73
C LEU A 135 -2.97 15.76 -2.03
N PRO A 136 -4.04 16.45 -2.50
CA PRO A 136 -4.53 17.65 -1.83
C PRO A 136 -4.95 17.40 -0.36
N LEU A 137 -5.44 16.20 -0.05
CA LEU A 137 -5.83 15.81 1.32
C LEU A 137 -4.62 15.40 2.16
N LEU A 138 -3.66 14.69 1.55
CA LEU A 138 -2.41 14.28 2.21
C LEU A 138 -1.52 15.47 2.59
N LEU A 139 -1.49 16.52 1.75
CA LEU A 139 -0.72 17.74 2.01
C LEU A 139 -1.33 18.63 3.10
N GLN A 140 -2.58 18.39 3.51
CA GLN A 140 -3.20 19.04 4.67
C GLN A 140 -2.80 18.38 5.99
N SER A 141 -2.32 17.13 5.94
CA SER A 141 -1.81 16.45 7.13
C SER A 141 -0.42 16.98 7.52
N PRO A 142 -0.18 17.27 8.80
CA PRO A 142 1.15 17.63 9.28
C PRO A 142 2.15 16.46 9.25
N GLU A 143 1.63 15.23 9.08
CA GLU A 143 2.41 13.99 9.08
C GLU A 143 1.96 13.05 7.97
N GLY A 144 1.81 13.56 6.75
CA GLY A 144 1.36 12.78 5.59
C GLY A 144 2.28 11.59 5.26
N ARG A 145 1.71 10.43 4.95
CA ARG A 145 2.46 9.23 4.53
C ARG A 145 1.85 8.59 3.28
N ILE A 146 2.69 8.20 2.35
CA ILE A 146 2.29 7.33 1.23
C ILE A 146 3.14 6.07 1.28
N VAL A 147 2.48 4.92 1.34
CA VAL A 147 3.11 3.60 1.28
C VAL A 147 2.68 2.91 -0.01
N ASN A 148 3.62 2.66 -0.89
CA ASN A 148 3.37 1.93 -2.14
C ASN A 148 3.76 0.46 -1.94
N MET A 149 2.77 -0.45 -1.96
CA MET A 149 3.04 -1.89 -1.89
C MET A 149 3.70 -2.34 -3.18
N SER A 150 5.01 -2.54 -3.10
CA SER A 150 5.85 -3.06 -4.16
C SER A 150 6.10 -4.57 -3.97
N SER A 151 7.25 -5.03 -4.31
CA SER A 151 7.74 -6.40 -4.17
C SER A 151 9.25 -6.43 -4.41
N GLY A 152 9.98 -7.32 -3.76
CA GLY A 152 11.37 -7.61 -4.11
C GLY A 152 11.53 -7.99 -5.60
N LEU A 153 10.47 -8.54 -6.23
CA LEU A 153 10.42 -8.77 -7.67
C LEU A 153 10.42 -7.48 -8.51
N GLY A 154 10.21 -6.32 -7.91
CA GLY A 154 10.38 -5.00 -8.55
C GLY A 154 11.79 -4.44 -8.48
N SER A 155 12.70 -5.08 -7.72
CA SER A 155 14.11 -4.72 -7.66
C SER A 155 14.85 -5.21 -8.90
N LEU A 156 15.42 -4.30 -9.69
CA LEU A 156 16.27 -4.67 -10.83
C LEU A 156 17.58 -5.29 -10.34
N THR A 157 18.10 -4.85 -9.20
CA THR A 157 19.29 -5.41 -8.56
C THR A 157 19.09 -6.89 -8.23
N PHE A 158 18.00 -7.24 -7.54
CA PHE A 158 17.70 -8.63 -7.18
C PHE A 158 17.42 -9.51 -8.42
N ASN A 159 16.67 -8.99 -9.40
CA ASN A 159 16.34 -9.76 -10.59
C ASN A 159 17.55 -9.98 -11.54
N SER A 160 18.56 -9.11 -11.50
CA SER A 160 19.76 -9.21 -12.34
C SER A 160 20.89 -10.05 -11.72
N ASP A 161 20.81 -10.35 -10.43
CA ASP A 161 21.74 -11.23 -9.72
C ASP A 161 21.30 -12.70 -9.89
N PRO A 162 22.02 -13.53 -10.67
CA PRO A 162 21.62 -14.91 -10.94
C PRO A 162 21.60 -15.80 -9.68
N ASP A 163 22.30 -15.42 -8.64
CA ASP A 163 22.37 -16.15 -7.37
C ASP A 163 21.29 -15.73 -6.36
N HIS A 164 20.56 -14.65 -6.66
CA HIS A 164 19.47 -14.18 -5.79
C HIS A 164 18.20 -15.02 -5.98
N GLU A 165 17.49 -15.30 -4.88
CA GLU A 165 16.26 -16.11 -4.90
C GLU A 165 15.17 -15.55 -5.84
N HIS A 166 15.15 -14.24 -6.10
CA HIS A 166 14.18 -13.60 -6.98
C HIS A 166 14.47 -13.80 -8.46
N ALA A 167 15.72 -14.09 -8.86
CA ALA A 167 16.12 -14.26 -10.26
C ALA A 167 15.37 -15.40 -10.97
N GLN A 168 14.86 -16.39 -10.22
CA GLN A 168 14.08 -17.49 -10.79
C GLN A 168 12.65 -17.09 -11.21
N PHE A 169 12.14 -15.94 -10.74
CA PHE A 169 10.76 -15.50 -11.00
C PHE A 169 10.70 -14.48 -12.13
N ASN A 170 10.52 -14.95 -13.35
CA ASN A 170 10.45 -14.10 -14.53
C ASN A 170 9.00 -13.74 -14.90
N LEU A 171 8.34 -12.97 -14.05
CA LEU A 171 6.95 -12.53 -14.21
C LEU A 171 6.93 -11.14 -14.86
N LEU A 172 7.23 -11.04 -16.17
CA LEU A 172 7.47 -9.77 -16.85
C LEU A 172 6.43 -8.69 -16.53
N ALA A 173 5.12 -8.99 -16.60
CA ALA A 173 4.07 -8.01 -16.32
C ALA A 173 4.13 -7.52 -14.87
N TYR A 174 4.25 -8.43 -13.93
CA TYR A 174 4.25 -8.10 -12.49
C TYR A 174 5.55 -7.40 -12.08
N ASN A 175 6.71 -8.00 -12.37
CA ASN A 175 8.02 -7.45 -11.99
C ASN A 175 8.21 -6.04 -12.53
N SER A 176 7.93 -5.83 -13.83
CA SER A 176 8.06 -4.51 -14.46
C SER A 176 7.06 -3.49 -13.90
N SER A 177 5.83 -3.91 -13.56
CA SER A 177 4.86 -3.01 -12.93
C SER A 177 5.31 -2.57 -11.53
N LYS A 178 5.95 -3.46 -10.74
CA LYS A 178 6.48 -3.13 -9.41
C LYS A 178 7.75 -2.28 -9.50
N ALA A 179 8.60 -2.48 -10.49
CA ALA A 179 9.71 -1.56 -10.79
C ALA A 179 9.19 -0.16 -11.15
N ALA A 180 8.10 -0.06 -11.92
CA ALA A 180 7.46 1.21 -12.23
C ALA A 180 6.85 1.89 -10.97
N VAL A 181 6.26 1.13 -10.05
CA VAL A 181 5.80 1.62 -8.74
C VAL A 181 6.97 2.16 -7.91
N ASN A 182 8.11 1.47 -7.91
CA ASN A 182 9.34 1.93 -7.27
C ASN A 182 9.82 3.26 -7.86
N MET A 183 9.82 3.40 -9.19
CA MET A 183 10.16 4.66 -9.84
C MET A 183 9.17 5.79 -9.49
N ALA A 184 7.87 5.51 -9.41
CA ALA A 184 6.88 6.49 -8.97
C ALA A 184 7.15 6.96 -7.54
N THR A 185 7.52 6.05 -6.63
CA THR A 185 7.92 6.40 -5.25
C THR A 185 9.06 7.40 -5.24
N VAL A 186 10.12 7.14 -5.99
CA VAL A 186 11.28 8.06 -6.12
C VAL A 186 10.87 9.40 -6.70
N ALA A 187 10.04 9.41 -7.75
CA ALA A 187 9.61 10.62 -8.43
C ALA A 187 8.76 11.52 -7.51
N PHE A 188 7.74 10.96 -6.87
CA PHE A 188 6.91 11.71 -5.92
C PHE A 188 7.71 12.17 -4.68
N ALA A 189 8.59 11.33 -4.13
CA ALA A 189 9.43 11.73 -3.01
C ALA A 189 10.34 12.91 -3.34
N LYS A 190 10.87 12.99 -4.56
CA LYS A 190 11.65 14.13 -5.04
C LYS A 190 10.81 15.39 -5.20
N GLU A 191 9.59 15.28 -5.73
CA GLU A 191 8.67 16.40 -5.91
C GLU A 191 8.28 17.02 -4.56
N PHE A 192 8.01 16.19 -3.55
CA PHE A 192 7.54 16.63 -2.23
C PHE A 192 8.63 16.66 -1.15
N LYS A 193 9.91 16.70 -1.54
CA LYS A 193 11.07 16.64 -0.61
C LYS A 193 11.07 17.74 0.46
N ASP A 194 10.51 18.91 0.15
CA ASP A 194 10.48 20.07 1.03
C ASP A 194 9.15 20.17 1.84
N THR A 195 8.41 19.06 1.91
CA THR A 195 7.16 18.95 2.67
C THR A 195 7.28 17.89 3.77
N PRO A 196 6.36 17.84 4.76
CA PRO A 196 6.33 16.77 5.77
C PRO A 196 5.96 15.39 5.22
N LEU A 197 5.49 15.30 3.97
CA LEU A 197 5.03 14.06 3.34
C LEU A 197 6.18 13.06 3.16
N LYS A 198 6.03 11.85 3.68
CA LYS A 198 6.98 10.73 3.47
C LYS A 198 6.37 9.72 2.51
N ILE A 199 7.15 9.31 1.51
CA ILE A 199 6.69 8.42 0.43
C ILE A 199 7.69 7.30 0.26
N ASN A 200 7.27 6.04 0.51
CA ASN A 200 8.16 4.89 0.45
C ASN A 200 7.50 3.69 -0.22
N SER A 201 8.31 2.81 -0.80
CA SER A 201 7.90 1.49 -1.27
C SER A 201 8.08 0.44 -0.18
N ALA A 202 7.17 -0.53 -0.12
CA ALA A 202 7.17 -1.65 0.81
C ALA A 202 7.25 -2.98 0.06
N ASP A 203 8.13 -3.88 0.48
CA ASP A 203 8.12 -5.27 0.08
C ASP A 203 7.53 -6.13 1.21
N PRO A 204 6.35 -6.73 1.03
CA PRO A 204 5.74 -7.61 2.02
C PRO A 204 6.42 -9.00 2.09
N GLY A 205 7.36 -9.29 1.20
CA GLY A 205 7.91 -10.62 0.98
C GLY A 205 6.89 -11.58 0.36
N PHE A 206 7.27 -12.84 0.19
CA PHE A 206 6.41 -13.86 -0.42
C PHE A 206 5.30 -14.32 0.54
N THR A 207 4.22 -13.55 0.57
CA THR A 207 3.09 -13.70 1.50
C THR A 207 1.96 -14.50 0.86
N ALA A 208 1.40 -15.49 1.60
CA ALA A 208 0.30 -16.34 1.16
C ALA A 208 -1.00 -15.53 1.00
N THR A 209 -1.40 -15.28 -0.23
CA THR A 209 -2.62 -14.54 -0.60
C THR A 209 -3.25 -15.11 -1.87
N ASP A 210 -4.47 -14.67 -2.20
CA ASP A 210 -5.11 -15.00 -3.49
C ASP A 210 -4.24 -14.65 -4.70
N LEU A 211 -3.38 -13.64 -4.60
CA LEU A 211 -2.52 -13.19 -5.70
C LEU A 211 -1.60 -14.29 -6.21
N ASN A 212 -1.16 -15.17 -5.32
CA ASN A 212 -0.25 -16.28 -5.62
C ASN A 212 -0.84 -17.65 -5.30
N GLY A 213 -2.17 -17.75 -5.18
CA GLY A 213 -2.83 -19.02 -4.85
C GLY A 213 -2.45 -19.58 -3.48
N PHE A 214 -2.12 -18.71 -2.53
CA PHE A 214 -1.73 -19.04 -1.15
C PHE A 214 -0.43 -19.86 -1.05
N THR A 215 0.46 -19.75 -2.04
CA THR A 215 1.75 -20.47 -2.06
C THR A 215 2.87 -19.75 -1.31
N GLY A 216 2.62 -18.54 -0.78
CA GLY A 216 3.59 -17.77 -0.02
C GLY A 216 4.04 -18.48 1.27
N GLN A 217 5.27 -18.20 1.70
CA GLN A 217 5.84 -18.75 2.94
C GLN A 217 5.52 -17.88 4.16
N ARG A 218 5.12 -16.64 3.96
CA ARG A 218 4.78 -15.67 5.01
C ARG A 218 3.28 -15.63 5.22
N THR A 219 2.87 -15.39 6.46
CA THR A 219 1.46 -15.11 6.76
C THR A 219 1.10 -13.67 6.37
N VAL A 220 -0.19 -13.37 6.24
CA VAL A 220 -0.65 -11.99 5.97
C VAL A 220 -0.28 -11.03 7.09
N GLU A 221 -0.22 -11.50 8.34
CA GLU A 221 0.21 -10.73 9.50
C GLU A 221 1.67 -10.27 9.37
N GLN A 222 2.54 -11.17 8.91
CA GLN A 222 3.93 -10.86 8.65
C GLN A 222 4.08 -9.90 7.47
N GLY A 223 3.35 -10.16 6.37
CA GLY A 223 3.40 -9.31 5.18
C GLY A 223 2.87 -7.89 5.38
N ALA A 224 1.89 -7.71 6.28
CA ALA A 224 1.35 -6.39 6.62
C ALA A 224 2.32 -5.52 7.42
N GLY A 225 3.23 -6.14 8.20
CA GLY A 225 4.10 -5.44 9.15
C GLY A 225 4.91 -4.31 8.55
N ILE A 226 5.45 -4.48 7.33
CA ILE A 226 6.22 -3.42 6.65
C ILE A 226 5.35 -2.21 6.29
N ALA A 227 4.12 -2.44 5.81
CA ALA A 227 3.20 -1.34 5.50
C ALA A 227 2.80 -0.58 6.77
N VAL A 228 2.55 -1.28 7.87
CA VAL A 228 2.27 -0.67 9.18
C VAL A 228 3.44 0.18 9.64
N ARG A 229 4.68 -0.35 9.58
CA ARG A 229 5.90 0.39 9.94
C ARG A 229 6.05 1.69 9.16
N LEU A 230 5.88 1.63 7.83
CA LEU A 230 6.04 2.80 6.97
C LEU A 230 4.88 3.81 7.10
N ALA A 231 3.66 3.35 7.42
CA ALA A 231 2.50 4.20 7.68
C ALA A 231 2.61 4.98 9.01
N THR A 232 3.39 4.47 9.96
CA THR A 232 3.56 5.02 11.31
C THR A 232 4.93 5.65 11.54
N LEU A 233 5.69 5.94 10.48
CA LEU A 233 7.00 6.62 10.57
C LEU A 233 6.90 7.95 11.29
N ASP A 234 7.89 8.23 12.13
CA ASP A 234 8.08 9.53 12.75
C ASP A 234 8.43 10.62 11.70
N ALA A 235 8.42 11.89 12.13
CA ALA A 235 8.65 13.04 11.25
C ALA A 235 10.05 13.03 10.58
N ASP A 236 11.05 12.47 11.26
CA ASP A 236 12.43 12.31 10.79
C ASP A 236 12.68 11.01 10.03
N GLY A 237 11.62 10.19 9.83
CA GLY A 237 11.70 8.93 9.11
C GLY A 237 12.08 9.09 7.62
N PRO A 238 12.48 7.99 6.96
CA PRO A 238 12.93 8.00 5.56
C PRO A 238 11.82 8.40 4.58
N THR A 239 12.25 8.93 3.43
CA THR A 239 11.38 9.17 2.27
C THR A 239 12.14 8.85 0.98
N GLY A 240 11.47 8.30 -0.03
CA GLY A 240 12.06 7.92 -1.31
C GLY A 240 12.83 6.62 -1.25
N GLY A 241 12.63 5.79 -0.23
CA GLY A 241 13.28 4.49 -0.07
C GLY A 241 12.37 3.30 -0.38
N PHE A 242 12.98 2.14 -0.49
CA PHE A 242 12.32 0.85 -0.65
C PHE A 242 12.72 -0.06 0.52
N PHE A 243 11.76 -0.63 1.22
CA PHE A 243 11.99 -1.33 2.48
C PHE A 243 11.23 -2.65 2.55
N ASP A 244 11.86 -3.64 3.19
CA ASP A 244 11.25 -4.87 3.68
C ASP A 244 11.28 -4.90 5.22
N GLU A 245 11.01 -6.06 5.82
CA GLU A 245 11.08 -6.24 7.28
C GLU A 245 12.51 -6.10 7.83
N ASN A 246 13.52 -6.41 7.02
CA ASN A 246 14.94 -6.44 7.42
C ASN A 246 15.62 -5.06 7.24
N GLY A 247 15.04 -4.17 6.46
CA GLY A 247 15.60 -2.85 6.23
C GLY A 247 15.39 -2.30 4.84
N GLU A 248 16.42 -1.64 4.29
CA GLU A 248 16.40 -1.07 2.96
C GLU A 248 16.68 -2.15 1.90
N VAL A 249 15.85 -2.14 0.85
CA VAL A 249 15.95 -3.02 -0.30
C VAL A 249 16.55 -2.24 -1.47
N PRO A 250 17.53 -2.77 -2.23
CA PRO A 250 18.04 -2.11 -3.42
C PRO A 250 16.98 -2.05 -4.54
N TRP A 251 17.08 -0.99 -5.35
CA TRP A 251 16.17 -0.78 -6.49
C TRP A 251 16.33 -1.81 -7.60
#